data_befebf008391d9feb654949b51c335d1
#
_entry.id   befebf008391d9feb654949b51c335d1
#
_cell.length_a   1.000
_cell.length_b   1.000
_cell.length_c   1.000
_cell.angle_alpha   90.00
_cell.angle_beta   90.00
_cell.angle_gamma   90.00
#
_symmetry.space_group_name_H-M   'P 1'
#
loop_
_entity.id
_entity.type
_entity.pdbx_description
1 polymer ?
#
loop_
_entity_poly.entity_id
_entity_poly.type
_entity_poly.pdbx_seq_one_letter_code
_entity_poly.pdbx_strand_id
1 'polypeptide(L)'
;MNSSRFRYVTQSAAIVLALSFMTGGHVLAQAKKDAAPPAAAPAGAPNVASTSTAQVEGFRSARFGMDEAAVKAAIAKDFNVKGADVKEQPNAGERTKVLLIKAPDVLPGGGAAEVSYVFGYQTKKLIQVSVAWSKGTDDKMTPEQLFSNSSVLRAHFMGEGFKPDTVASNMPINGGLLIFRGSDAKDRTAMLILQGTLTQGENNQRVLTPASLLLFYVADAKAPDVYRLPPGSF
;
A
#
# COMPACT_ATOMS: atom_id res chain seq x y z
N MET A 1 -23.47 -41.15 -9.85
CA MET A 1 -22.36 -40.59 -9.08
C MET A 1 -21.84 -39.40 -9.85
N ASN A 2 -22.30 -38.22 -9.46
CA ASN A 2 -22.05 -36.96 -10.20
C ASN A 2 -21.18 -36.07 -9.30
N SER A 3 -19.88 -36.02 -9.56
CA SER A 3 -18.94 -35.20 -8.80
C SER A 3 -18.89 -33.79 -9.39
N SER A 4 -19.64 -32.87 -8.80
CA SER A 4 -19.53 -31.43 -9.08
C SER A 4 -18.16 -30.93 -8.67
N ARG A 5 -17.30 -30.64 -9.66
CA ARG A 5 -16.05 -29.93 -9.47
C ARG A 5 -16.37 -28.45 -9.25
N PHE A 6 -16.37 -28.00 -8.00
CA PHE A 6 -16.34 -26.58 -7.65
C PHE A 6 -15.03 -26.00 -8.17
N ARG A 7 -15.10 -25.21 -9.24
CA ARG A 7 -14.01 -24.35 -9.68
C ARG A 7 -13.99 -23.14 -8.75
N TYR A 8 -13.04 -23.08 -7.84
CA TYR A 8 -12.69 -21.83 -7.15
C TYR A 8 -12.12 -20.89 -8.20
N VAL A 9 -12.93 -19.91 -8.60
CA VAL A 9 -12.47 -18.73 -9.32
C VAL A 9 -11.77 -17.86 -8.29
N THR A 10 -10.44 -17.91 -8.27
CA THR A 10 -9.63 -16.95 -7.52
C THR A 10 -9.80 -15.58 -8.21
N GLN A 11 -10.73 -14.78 -7.70
CA GLN A 11 -10.81 -13.37 -8.05
C GLN A 11 -9.60 -12.68 -7.44
N SER A 12 -8.58 -12.43 -8.25
CA SER A 12 -7.51 -11.48 -7.92
C SER A 12 -8.14 -10.09 -7.93
N ALA A 13 -8.64 -9.67 -6.77
CA ALA A 13 -9.18 -8.32 -6.61
C ALA A 13 -7.98 -7.36 -6.54
N ALA A 14 -7.80 -6.55 -7.58
CA ALA A 14 -6.95 -5.38 -7.51
C ALA A 14 -7.54 -4.43 -6.45
N ILE A 15 -6.95 -4.43 -5.25
CA ILE A 15 -7.41 -3.61 -4.16
C ILE A 15 -6.86 -2.19 -4.39
N VAL A 16 -7.72 -1.28 -4.85
CA VAL A 16 -7.44 0.15 -4.76
C VAL A 16 -7.83 0.59 -3.35
N LEU A 17 -6.83 0.97 -2.57
CA LEU A 17 -7.02 1.30 -1.16
C LEU A 17 -7.47 2.77 -1.03
N ALA A 18 -8.78 3.01 -0.93
CA ALA A 18 -9.31 4.30 -0.50
C ALA A 18 -9.21 4.39 1.04
N LEU A 19 -8.19 5.07 1.53
CA LEU A 19 -8.01 5.32 2.96
C LEU A 19 -8.90 6.49 3.40
N SER A 20 -10.09 6.19 3.90
CA SER A 20 -10.92 7.17 4.60
C SER A 20 -10.40 7.34 6.03
N PHE A 21 -9.75 8.46 6.33
CA PHE A 21 -9.39 8.83 7.69
C PHE A 21 -10.59 9.43 8.41
N MET A 22 -11.08 8.78 9.45
CA MET A 22 -11.92 9.43 10.46
C MET A 22 -11.05 10.34 11.32
N THR A 23 -11.27 11.64 11.23
CA THR A 23 -10.75 12.63 12.17
C THR A 23 -11.48 12.45 13.50
N GLY A 24 -10.82 11.79 14.46
CA GLY A 24 -11.30 11.70 15.84
C GLY A 24 -11.22 13.07 16.51
N GLY A 25 -12.37 13.63 16.86
CA GLY A 25 -12.46 14.87 17.62
C GLY A 25 -11.89 14.72 19.03
N HIS A 26 -10.98 15.60 19.40
CA HIS A 26 -10.50 15.70 20.77
C HIS A 26 -11.57 16.37 21.65
N VAL A 27 -12.09 15.61 22.63
CA VAL A 27 -12.89 16.16 23.73
C VAL A 27 -11.91 16.78 24.74
N LEU A 28 -11.95 18.10 24.86
CA LEU A 28 -11.23 18.84 25.91
C LEU A 28 -11.93 18.63 27.26
N ALA A 29 -11.31 17.91 28.16
CA ALA A 29 -11.65 17.95 29.58
C ALA A 29 -10.93 19.12 30.23
N GLN A 30 -11.71 20.12 30.67
CA GLN A 30 -11.23 21.23 31.51
C GLN A 30 -10.96 20.73 32.93
N ALA A 31 -9.72 20.87 33.40
CA ALA A 31 -9.42 20.89 34.83
C ALA A 31 -8.82 22.25 35.19
N LYS A 32 -9.36 22.81 36.26
CA LYS A 32 -9.23 24.18 36.76
C LYS A 32 -8.05 24.30 37.74
N LYS A 33 -7.20 25.31 37.46
CA LYS A 33 -6.54 26.22 38.41
C LYS A 33 -5.50 25.67 39.42
N ASP A 34 -4.23 26.12 39.26
CA ASP A 34 -3.61 27.00 40.23
C ASP A 34 -2.34 27.64 39.62
N ALA A 35 -2.16 28.93 39.88
CA ALA A 35 -1.17 29.80 39.28
C ALA A 35 0.19 29.78 39.97
N ALA A 36 1.29 29.72 39.21
CA ALA A 36 2.61 30.17 39.58
C ALA A 36 3.25 30.96 38.41
N PRO A 37 4.15 31.93 38.66
CA PRO A 37 4.51 32.99 37.70
C PRO A 37 5.43 32.51 36.57
N PRO A 38 5.52 33.25 35.45
CA PRO A 38 6.13 32.78 34.21
C PRO A 38 7.65 32.79 34.30
N ALA A 39 8.24 31.62 34.14
CA ALA A 39 9.66 31.50 33.78
C ALA A 39 9.81 31.74 32.27
N ALA A 40 10.77 32.58 31.89
CA ALA A 40 11.07 32.95 30.52
C ALA A 40 11.28 31.73 29.63
N ALA A 41 10.57 31.67 28.52
CA ALA A 41 10.74 30.65 27.49
C ALA A 41 12.16 30.77 26.89
N PRO A 42 12.91 29.67 26.72
CA PRO A 42 14.11 29.68 25.92
C PRO A 42 13.72 29.91 24.44
N ALA A 43 14.43 30.87 23.82
CA ALA A 43 14.30 31.24 22.40
C ALA A 43 14.35 30.00 21.50
N GLY A 44 13.48 30.02 20.49
CA GLY A 44 13.18 28.92 19.58
C GLY A 44 14.40 28.16 19.06
N ALA A 45 14.35 26.85 19.25
CA ALA A 45 15.12 25.97 18.42
C ALA A 45 14.69 26.19 16.96
N PRO A 46 15.64 26.26 16.00
CA PRO A 46 15.29 26.40 14.59
C PRO A 46 14.42 25.19 14.21
N ASN A 47 13.24 25.48 13.69
CA ASN A 47 12.35 24.48 13.09
C ASN A 47 13.09 23.96 11.85
N VAL A 48 13.94 22.94 12.00
CA VAL A 48 14.55 22.25 10.88
C VAL A 48 13.40 21.50 10.22
N ALA A 49 12.80 22.12 9.23
CA ALA A 49 11.88 21.43 8.32
C ALA A 49 12.65 20.22 7.79
N SER A 50 12.33 19.03 8.30
CA SER A 50 12.94 17.78 7.84
C SER A 50 12.53 17.59 6.39
N THR A 51 13.42 17.98 5.47
CA THR A 51 13.20 17.78 4.03
C THR A 51 13.20 16.29 3.77
N SER A 52 12.04 15.78 3.35
CA SER A 52 11.92 14.39 2.91
C SER A 52 12.86 14.14 1.72
N THR A 53 13.69 13.12 1.80
CA THR A 53 14.55 12.66 0.71
C THR A 53 13.91 11.53 -0.09
N ALA A 54 12.89 10.87 0.46
CA ALA A 54 12.14 9.82 -0.24
C ALA A 54 11.47 10.34 -1.51
N GLN A 55 11.44 9.51 -2.54
CA GLN A 55 10.80 9.81 -3.82
C GLN A 55 9.91 8.64 -4.25
N VAL A 56 8.60 8.81 -4.15
CA VAL A 56 7.59 7.83 -4.56
C VAL A 56 7.09 8.21 -5.94
N GLU A 57 7.80 7.86 -6.99
CA GLU A 57 7.46 8.28 -8.36
C GLU A 57 6.69 7.25 -9.18
N GLY A 58 6.50 6.05 -8.63
CA GLY A 58 5.93 4.89 -9.29
C GLY A 58 6.67 3.63 -8.87
N PHE A 59 6.86 2.69 -9.80
CA PHE A 59 7.55 1.43 -9.51
C PHE A 59 8.48 1.06 -10.68
N ARG A 60 9.77 0.91 -10.41
CA ARG A 60 10.84 0.67 -11.40
C ARG A 60 10.79 1.73 -12.52
N SER A 61 10.59 1.33 -13.80
CA SER A 61 10.50 2.28 -14.93
C SER A 61 9.10 2.91 -15.10
N ALA A 62 8.05 2.35 -14.50
CA ALA A 62 6.71 2.91 -14.57
C ALA A 62 6.55 4.08 -13.61
N ARG A 63 6.21 5.27 -14.14
CA ARG A 63 6.04 6.52 -13.36
C ARG A 63 4.57 6.94 -13.34
N PHE A 64 4.13 7.52 -12.23
CA PHE A 64 2.81 8.16 -12.14
C PHE A 64 2.61 9.18 -13.27
N GLY A 65 1.40 9.25 -13.80
CA GLY A 65 1.07 10.10 -14.94
C GLY A 65 1.38 9.51 -16.32
N MET A 66 2.05 8.36 -16.40
CA MET A 66 2.20 7.64 -17.68
C MET A 66 0.85 7.12 -18.18
N ASP A 67 0.69 7.08 -19.50
CA ASP A 67 -0.43 6.38 -20.13
C ASP A 67 -0.17 4.88 -20.24
N GLU A 68 -1.17 4.17 -20.70
CA GLU A 68 -1.13 2.70 -20.80
C GLU A 68 -0.01 2.20 -21.71
N ALA A 69 0.22 2.86 -22.84
CA ALA A 69 1.26 2.44 -23.79
C ALA A 69 2.66 2.58 -23.18
N ALA A 70 2.91 3.70 -22.49
CA ALA A 70 4.17 3.94 -21.77
C ALA A 70 4.38 2.95 -20.62
N VAL A 71 3.31 2.60 -19.86
CA VAL A 71 3.38 1.59 -18.80
C VAL A 71 3.64 0.20 -19.38
N LYS A 72 2.99 -0.19 -20.48
CA LYS A 72 3.28 -1.46 -21.15
C LYS A 72 4.74 -1.55 -21.62
N ALA A 73 5.30 -0.45 -22.14
CA ALA A 73 6.72 -0.38 -22.49
C ALA A 73 7.63 -0.52 -21.26
N ALA A 74 7.27 0.13 -20.13
CA ALA A 74 7.99 -0.01 -18.87
C ALA A 74 7.96 -1.44 -18.33
N ILE A 75 6.79 -2.10 -18.37
CA ILE A 75 6.62 -3.52 -17.98
C ILE A 75 7.54 -4.42 -18.82
N ALA A 76 7.53 -4.26 -20.15
CA ALA A 76 8.36 -5.07 -21.03
C ALA A 76 9.86 -4.88 -20.72
N LYS A 77 10.28 -3.64 -20.46
CA LYS A 77 11.65 -3.30 -20.09
C LYS A 77 12.07 -3.91 -18.74
N ASP A 78 11.21 -3.79 -17.74
CA ASP A 78 11.56 -4.12 -16.35
C ASP A 78 11.50 -5.62 -16.04
N PHE A 79 10.61 -6.35 -16.73
CA PHE A 79 10.30 -7.76 -16.42
C PHE A 79 10.47 -8.70 -17.60
N ASN A 80 10.84 -8.19 -18.78
CA ASN A 80 10.92 -8.99 -20.02
C ASN A 80 9.61 -9.77 -20.33
N VAL A 81 8.47 -9.20 -19.93
CA VAL A 81 7.14 -9.79 -20.09
C VAL A 81 6.62 -9.47 -21.48
N LYS A 82 6.12 -10.47 -22.20
CA LYS A 82 5.49 -10.27 -23.51
C LYS A 82 4.09 -9.66 -23.34
N GLY A 83 3.63 -8.89 -24.34
CA GLY A 83 2.34 -8.22 -24.28
C GLY A 83 1.15 -9.16 -24.00
N ALA A 84 1.19 -10.41 -24.49
CA ALA A 84 0.18 -11.43 -24.22
C ALA A 84 0.08 -11.86 -22.74
N ASP A 85 1.14 -11.68 -21.95
CA ASP A 85 1.19 -12.02 -20.53
C ASP A 85 0.71 -10.87 -19.63
N VAL A 86 0.47 -9.68 -20.23
CA VAL A 86 -0.12 -8.53 -19.53
C VAL A 86 -1.63 -8.67 -19.58
N LYS A 87 -2.23 -8.99 -18.44
CA LYS A 87 -3.68 -9.10 -18.30
C LYS A 87 -4.30 -7.73 -18.07
N GLU A 88 -5.42 -7.47 -18.71
CA GLU A 88 -6.22 -6.27 -18.49
C GLU A 88 -7.46 -6.63 -17.68
N GLN A 89 -7.73 -5.85 -16.64
CA GLN A 89 -8.89 -6.05 -15.78
C GLN A 89 -9.56 -4.71 -15.48
N PRO A 90 -10.86 -4.55 -15.78
CA PRO A 90 -11.61 -3.39 -15.33
C PRO A 90 -11.98 -3.54 -13.85
N ASN A 91 -11.86 -2.46 -13.08
CA ASN A 91 -12.46 -2.34 -11.76
C ASN A 91 -13.79 -1.58 -11.90
N ALA A 92 -14.90 -2.31 -11.93
CA ALA A 92 -16.22 -1.73 -12.16
C ALA A 92 -16.66 -0.76 -11.06
N GLY A 93 -16.28 -1.00 -9.79
CA GLY A 93 -16.65 -0.16 -8.66
C GLY A 93 -16.03 1.23 -8.73
N GLU A 94 -14.77 1.30 -9.08
CA GLU A 94 -14.00 2.55 -9.18
C GLU A 94 -13.89 3.06 -10.61
N ARG A 95 -14.42 2.31 -11.58
CA ARG A 95 -14.34 2.58 -13.03
C ARG A 95 -12.90 2.81 -13.50
N THR A 96 -11.94 2.17 -12.85
CA THR A 96 -10.53 2.20 -13.20
C THR A 96 -10.17 1.01 -14.08
N LYS A 97 -9.05 1.12 -14.82
CA LYS A 97 -8.45 0.03 -15.58
C LYS A 97 -7.19 -0.43 -14.87
N VAL A 98 -6.94 -1.73 -14.86
CA VAL A 98 -5.77 -2.33 -14.23
C VAL A 98 -5.03 -3.20 -15.23
N LEU A 99 -3.71 -3.05 -15.32
CA LEU A 99 -2.84 -4.02 -15.96
C LEU A 99 -2.20 -4.89 -14.88
N LEU A 100 -2.20 -6.20 -15.09
CA LEU A 100 -1.70 -7.21 -14.17
C LEU A 100 -0.62 -8.04 -14.84
N ILE A 101 0.48 -8.26 -14.13
CA ILE A 101 1.53 -9.20 -14.54
C ILE A 101 1.93 -10.10 -13.36
N LYS A 102 2.41 -11.30 -13.66
CA LYS A 102 3.14 -12.12 -12.72
C LYS A 102 4.64 -11.89 -12.94
N ALA A 103 5.32 -11.35 -11.94
CA ALA A 103 6.75 -11.07 -11.96
C ALA A 103 7.48 -12.13 -11.11
N PRO A 104 8.47 -12.85 -11.66
CA PRO A 104 9.10 -13.98 -10.96
C PRO A 104 9.99 -13.55 -9.81
N ASP A 105 10.59 -12.38 -9.87
CA ASP A 105 11.59 -11.92 -8.89
C ASP A 105 11.57 -10.40 -8.74
N VAL A 106 10.58 -9.90 -8.01
CA VAL A 106 10.46 -8.46 -7.70
C VAL A 106 11.42 -8.07 -6.58
N LEU A 107 11.54 -8.93 -5.57
CA LEU A 107 12.48 -8.83 -4.46
C LEU A 107 13.41 -10.03 -4.55
N PRO A 108 14.75 -9.84 -4.59
CA PRO A 108 15.71 -10.94 -4.71
C PRO A 108 15.47 -12.04 -3.68
N GLY A 109 15.19 -13.27 -4.13
CA GLY A 109 14.83 -14.40 -3.27
C GLY A 109 13.46 -14.31 -2.61
N GLY A 110 12.64 -13.30 -2.94
CA GLY A 110 11.33 -13.06 -2.34
C GLY A 110 10.18 -13.86 -2.96
N GLY A 111 10.44 -14.65 -4.00
CA GLY A 111 9.44 -15.41 -4.74
C GLY A 111 8.65 -14.56 -5.75
N ALA A 112 7.76 -15.23 -6.50
CA ALA A 112 6.97 -14.54 -7.51
C ALA A 112 5.89 -13.66 -6.87
N ALA A 113 5.66 -12.48 -7.51
CA ALA A 113 4.65 -11.53 -7.10
C ALA A 113 3.73 -11.17 -8.26
N GLU A 114 2.50 -10.79 -7.93
CA GLU A 114 1.61 -10.11 -8.87
C GLU A 114 1.85 -8.61 -8.78
N VAL A 115 2.06 -7.96 -9.93
CA VAL A 115 2.19 -6.50 -9.99
C VAL A 115 1.01 -5.93 -10.74
N SER A 116 0.32 -4.96 -10.13
CA SER A 116 -0.86 -4.30 -10.67
C SER A 116 -0.56 -2.82 -10.93
N TYR A 117 -0.93 -2.34 -12.11
CA TYR A 117 -0.82 -0.94 -12.52
C TYR A 117 -2.22 -0.38 -12.73
N VAL A 118 -2.63 0.57 -11.89
CA VAL A 118 -3.99 1.13 -11.87
C VAL A 118 -4.01 2.48 -12.57
N PHE A 119 -4.92 2.63 -13.53
CA PHE A 119 -5.12 3.87 -14.28
C PHE A 119 -6.36 4.60 -13.80
N GLY A 120 -6.23 5.90 -13.60
CA GLY A 120 -7.28 6.76 -13.08
C GLY A 120 -8.57 6.74 -13.91
N TYR A 121 -9.70 6.99 -13.24
CA TYR A 121 -11.02 7.01 -13.86
C TYR A 121 -11.15 8.13 -14.88
N GLN A 122 -10.72 9.35 -14.56
CA GLN A 122 -10.82 10.51 -15.44
C GLN A 122 -9.58 10.67 -16.33
N THR A 123 -8.41 10.67 -15.72
CA THR A 123 -7.16 10.98 -16.41
C THR A 123 -6.66 9.85 -17.31
N LYS A 124 -7.07 8.61 -17.06
CA LYS A 124 -6.54 7.40 -17.75
C LYS A 124 -5.01 7.27 -17.64
N LYS A 125 -4.43 7.91 -16.62
CA LYS A 125 -2.99 7.88 -16.32
C LYS A 125 -2.70 6.98 -15.13
N LEU A 126 -1.47 6.47 -15.02
CA LEU A 126 -1.04 5.65 -13.89
C LEU A 126 -1.14 6.44 -12.58
N ILE A 127 -1.94 5.95 -11.64
CA ILE A 127 -2.17 6.56 -10.32
C ILE A 127 -1.69 5.70 -9.16
N GLN A 128 -1.58 4.38 -9.37
CA GLN A 128 -1.16 3.46 -8.33
C GLN A 128 -0.45 2.26 -8.93
N VAL A 129 0.57 1.76 -8.22
CA VAL A 129 1.14 0.44 -8.47
C VAL A 129 1.05 -0.37 -7.18
N SER A 130 0.67 -1.64 -7.28
CA SER A 130 0.73 -2.57 -6.16
C SER A 130 1.51 -3.82 -6.51
N VAL A 131 2.20 -4.36 -5.52
CA VAL A 131 2.93 -5.63 -5.61
C VAL A 131 2.41 -6.55 -4.52
N ALA A 132 1.95 -7.74 -4.91
CA ALA A 132 1.34 -8.70 -4.00
C ALA A 132 2.09 -10.04 -4.03
N TRP A 133 2.61 -10.44 -2.88
CA TRP A 133 3.13 -11.78 -2.65
C TRP A 133 2.08 -12.60 -1.91
N SER A 134 1.74 -13.75 -2.45
CA SER A 134 0.77 -14.67 -1.84
C SER A 134 0.93 -16.07 -2.40
N LYS A 135 0.36 -17.05 -1.70
CA LYS A 135 0.32 -18.44 -2.18
C LYS A 135 -0.49 -18.58 -3.49
N GLY A 136 -1.42 -17.67 -3.76
CA GLY A 136 -2.19 -17.65 -5.03
C GLY A 136 -1.33 -17.28 -6.24
N THR A 137 -0.26 -16.49 -6.03
CA THR A 137 0.67 -16.10 -7.08
C THR A 137 1.87 -17.06 -7.17
N ASP A 138 2.37 -17.52 -6.03
CA ASP A 138 3.47 -18.47 -5.93
C ASP A 138 3.07 -19.59 -4.96
N ASP A 139 2.89 -20.81 -5.45
CA ASP A 139 2.47 -21.98 -4.66
C ASP A 139 3.47 -22.37 -3.59
N LYS A 140 4.75 -21.94 -3.75
CA LYS A 140 5.85 -22.16 -2.79
C LYS A 140 5.91 -21.08 -1.70
N MET A 141 5.10 -20.01 -1.80
CA MET A 141 5.09 -18.92 -0.82
C MET A 141 4.66 -19.45 0.56
N THR A 142 5.50 -19.20 1.57
CA THR A 142 5.22 -19.57 2.97
C THR A 142 4.99 -18.35 3.85
N PRO A 143 4.36 -18.50 5.03
CA PRO A 143 4.26 -17.43 6.01
C PRO A 143 5.60 -16.83 6.40
N GLU A 144 6.62 -17.66 6.58
CA GLU A 144 7.99 -17.25 6.95
C GLU A 144 8.61 -16.39 5.84
N GLN A 145 8.39 -16.76 4.57
CA GLN A 145 8.86 -15.99 3.43
C GLN A 145 8.16 -14.61 3.37
N LEU A 146 6.85 -14.55 3.65
CA LEU A 146 6.11 -13.28 3.74
C LEU A 146 6.65 -12.38 4.87
N PHE A 147 6.97 -12.95 6.03
CA PHE A 147 7.62 -12.20 7.13
C PHE A 147 9.01 -11.72 6.74
N SER A 148 9.82 -12.56 6.11
CA SER A 148 11.16 -12.18 5.63
C SER A 148 11.08 -11.02 4.63
N ASN A 149 10.22 -11.14 3.60
CA ASN A 149 10.00 -10.07 2.62
C ASN A 149 9.54 -8.78 3.28
N SER A 150 8.61 -8.86 4.24
CA SER A 150 8.11 -7.69 4.95
C SER A 150 9.19 -6.99 5.76
N SER A 151 10.10 -7.76 6.39
CA SER A 151 11.20 -7.23 7.19
C SER A 151 12.23 -6.51 6.33
N VAL A 152 12.61 -7.08 5.18
CA VAL A 152 13.54 -6.47 4.22
C VAL A 152 12.97 -5.17 3.66
N LEU A 153 11.70 -5.18 3.21
CA LEU A 153 11.06 -3.98 2.66
C LEU A 153 10.85 -2.90 3.72
N ARG A 154 10.49 -3.29 4.96
CA ARG A 154 10.38 -2.33 6.06
C ARG A 154 11.72 -1.65 6.36
N ALA A 155 12.81 -2.42 6.43
CA ALA A 155 14.14 -1.87 6.67
C ALA A 155 14.55 -0.88 5.56
N HIS A 156 14.27 -1.21 4.30
CA HIS A 156 14.49 -0.33 3.16
C HIS A 156 13.71 0.98 3.32
N PHE A 157 12.39 0.93 3.51
CA PHE A 157 11.57 2.14 3.60
C PHE A 157 11.88 3.01 4.81
N MET A 158 12.26 2.41 5.94
CA MET A 158 12.67 3.17 7.14
C MET A 158 13.95 4.00 6.91
N GLY A 159 14.79 3.59 5.94
CA GLY A 159 16.00 4.31 5.54
C GLY A 159 15.83 5.38 4.48
N GLU A 160 14.68 5.45 3.78
CA GLU A 160 14.50 6.32 2.60
C GLU A 160 14.29 7.81 2.93
N GLY A 161 13.99 8.17 4.17
CA GLY A 161 13.78 9.56 4.59
C GLY A 161 12.42 10.13 4.15
N PHE A 162 11.34 9.41 4.42
CA PHE A 162 9.97 9.90 4.28
C PHE A 162 9.67 11.04 5.25
N LYS A 163 8.63 11.83 5.01
CA LYS A 163 8.17 12.88 5.92
C LYS A 163 7.85 12.27 7.29
N PRO A 164 8.51 12.71 8.38
CA PRO A 164 8.42 12.05 9.69
C PRO A 164 6.99 11.99 10.26
N ASP A 165 6.18 13.02 10.02
CA ASP A 165 4.79 13.14 10.45
C ASP A 165 3.83 12.18 9.71
N THR A 166 4.28 11.58 8.60
CA THR A 166 3.51 10.62 7.80
C THR A 166 3.92 9.18 8.04
N VAL A 167 5.06 8.96 8.73
CA VAL A 167 5.58 7.61 8.97
C VAL A 167 4.76 6.91 10.05
N ALA A 168 4.24 5.73 9.70
CA ALA A 168 3.60 4.81 10.62
C ALA A 168 4.16 3.41 10.39
N SER A 169 4.37 2.65 11.45
CA SER A 169 4.86 1.26 11.35
C SER A 169 4.33 0.37 12.46
N ASN A 170 4.23 -0.93 12.15
CA ASN A 170 3.81 -1.99 13.08
C ASN A 170 2.45 -1.72 13.75
N MET A 171 1.49 -1.13 13.00
CA MET A 171 0.16 -0.83 13.52
C MET A 171 -0.82 -1.94 13.15
N PRO A 172 -1.55 -2.51 14.13
CA PRO A 172 -2.65 -3.42 13.83
C PRO A 172 -3.72 -2.73 12.99
N ILE A 173 -4.19 -3.42 11.96
CA ILE A 173 -5.32 -3.01 11.12
C ILE A 173 -6.31 -4.17 11.01
N ASN A 174 -7.50 -3.91 10.46
CA ASN A 174 -8.44 -4.98 10.21
C ASN A 174 -7.84 -5.98 9.20
N GLY A 175 -7.76 -7.26 9.61
CA GLY A 175 -7.23 -8.35 8.77
C GLY A 175 -5.71 -8.37 8.59
N GLY A 176 -4.92 -7.69 9.47
CA GLY A 176 -3.47 -7.73 9.34
C GLY A 176 -2.69 -6.70 10.14
N LEU A 177 -1.54 -6.34 9.60
CA LEU A 177 -0.59 -5.42 10.20
C LEU A 177 -0.10 -4.43 9.13
N LEU A 178 -0.22 -3.13 9.40
CA LEU A 178 0.48 -2.10 8.66
C LEU A 178 1.95 -2.14 9.05
N ILE A 179 2.79 -2.68 8.18
CA ILE A 179 4.24 -2.83 8.43
C ILE A 179 4.94 -1.48 8.30
N PHE A 180 4.54 -0.71 7.28
CA PHE A 180 5.10 0.62 7.00
C PHE A 180 4.09 1.45 6.22
N ARG A 181 4.11 2.76 6.46
CA ARG A 181 3.52 3.80 5.63
C ARG A 181 4.39 5.05 5.74
N GLY A 182 4.61 5.74 4.62
CA GLY A 182 5.27 7.04 4.60
C GLY A 182 4.94 7.81 3.33
N SER A 183 4.97 9.14 3.40
CA SER A 183 4.75 10.00 2.23
C SER A 183 6.01 10.81 1.91
N ASP A 184 6.25 11.02 0.62
CA ASP A 184 7.34 11.86 0.13
C ASP A 184 6.99 13.37 0.21
N ALA A 185 7.90 14.23 -0.22
CA ALA A 185 7.70 15.69 -0.23
C ALA A 185 6.48 16.14 -1.08
N LYS A 186 6.04 15.32 -2.04
CA LYS A 186 4.89 15.57 -2.92
C LYS A 186 3.61 14.89 -2.43
N ASP A 187 3.56 14.41 -1.17
CA ASP A 187 2.46 13.66 -0.56
C ASP A 187 2.13 12.31 -1.23
N ARG A 188 3.00 11.81 -2.10
CA ARG A 188 2.87 10.47 -2.67
C ARG A 188 3.28 9.44 -1.63
N THR A 189 2.56 8.35 -1.56
CA THR A 189 2.63 7.41 -0.43
C THR A 189 3.16 6.04 -0.84
N ALA A 190 4.09 5.50 -0.06
CA ALA A 190 4.42 4.08 -0.03
C ALA A 190 3.78 3.44 1.19
N MET A 191 3.22 2.22 1.03
CA MET A 191 2.57 1.50 2.12
C MET A 191 2.80 0.00 1.98
N LEU A 192 3.15 -0.65 3.08
CA LEU A 192 3.41 -2.09 3.18
C LEU A 192 2.48 -2.70 4.21
N ILE A 193 1.69 -3.69 3.80
CA ILE A 193 0.69 -4.36 4.63
C ILE A 193 0.94 -5.86 4.61
N LEU A 194 1.00 -6.47 5.78
CA LEU A 194 0.99 -7.93 5.95
C LEU A 194 -0.43 -8.36 6.35
N GLN A 195 -1.14 -8.99 5.44
CA GLN A 195 -2.49 -9.51 5.68
C GLN A 195 -2.45 -10.96 6.12
N GLY A 196 -3.41 -11.35 6.94
CA GLY A 196 -3.50 -12.73 7.42
C GLY A 196 -4.61 -12.93 8.43
N THR A 197 -4.61 -14.11 9.03
CA THR A 197 -5.56 -14.47 10.09
C THR A 197 -4.93 -14.16 11.44
N LEU A 198 -5.63 -13.37 12.25
CA LEU A 198 -5.29 -13.13 13.66
C LEU A 198 -5.98 -14.19 14.51
N THR A 199 -5.19 -15.04 15.17
CA THR A 199 -5.67 -16.02 16.13
C THR A 199 -5.24 -15.64 17.54
N GLN A 200 -5.99 -16.11 18.54
CA GLN A 200 -5.60 -15.99 19.92
C GLN A 200 -4.69 -17.17 20.26
N GLY A 201 -3.42 -16.88 20.52
CA GLY A 201 -2.45 -17.87 20.97
C GLY A 201 -2.53 -18.12 22.47
N GLU A 202 -1.62 -18.92 22.99
CA GLU A 202 -1.44 -19.12 24.42
C GLU A 202 -1.17 -17.79 25.13
N ASN A 203 -1.65 -17.60 26.35
CA ASN A 203 -1.52 -16.38 27.15
C ASN A 203 -2.21 -15.13 26.56
N ASN A 204 -3.32 -15.26 25.83
CA ASN A 204 -4.04 -14.15 25.20
C ASN A 204 -3.24 -13.33 24.19
N GLN A 205 -2.11 -13.79 23.73
CA GLN A 205 -1.33 -13.12 22.69
C GLN A 205 -2.03 -13.28 21.33
N ARG A 206 -2.07 -12.20 20.56
CA ARG A 206 -2.54 -12.27 19.18
C ARG A 206 -1.42 -12.71 18.26
N VAL A 207 -1.62 -13.81 17.56
CA VAL A 207 -0.68 -14.36 16.58
C VAL A 207 -1.22 -14.13 15.18
N LEU A 208 -0.44 -13.43 14.33
CA LEU A 208 -0.76 -13.25 12.92
C LEU A 208 -0.15 -14.40 12.12
N THR A 209 -0.99 -15.16 11.40
CA THR A 209 -0.56 -16.08 10.37
C THR A 209 -0.70 -15.40 9.02
N PRO A 210 0.39 -14.98 8.36
CA PRO A 210 0.32 -14.24 7.12
C PRO A 210 -0.22 -15.09 5.97
N ALA A 211 -1.04 -14.46 5.14
CA ALA A 211 -1.55 -15.02 3.88
C ALA A 211 -1.05 -14.26 2.65
N SER A 212 -0.78 -12.96 2.81
CA SER A 212 -0.24 -12.12 1.74
C SER A 212 0.55 -10.93 2.28
N LEU A 213 1.51 -10.44 1.49
CA LEU A 213 2.21 -9.20 1.69
C LEU A 213 1.88 -8.26 0.52
N LEU A 214 1.42 -7.06 0.83
CA LEU A 214 0.98 -6.06 -0.15
C LEU A 214 1.85 -4.81 -0.01
N LEU A 215 2.46 -4.41 -1.11
CA LEU A 215 3.18 -3.13 -1.23
C LEU A 215 2.41 -2.23 -2.19
N PHE A 216 2.13 -1.01 -1.78
CA PHE A 216 1.45 0.00 -2.59
C PHE A 216 2.33 1.22 -2.77
N TYR A 217 2.37 1.74 -4.00
CA TYR A 217 2.82 3.07 -4.35
C TYR A 217 1.63 3.85 -4.89
N VAL A 218 1.29 4.99 -4.28
CA VAL A 218 0.08 5.76 -4.58
C VAL A 218 0.44 7.20 -4.87
N ALA A 219 -0.02 7.72 -6.00
CA ALA A 219 0.24 9.09 -6.44
C ALA A 219 -0.44 10.13 -5.55
N ASP A 220 -1.71 9.89 -5.19
CA ASP A 220 -2.50 10.72 -4.30
C ASP A 220 -3.40 9.82 -3.43
N ALA A 221 -3.02 9.65 -2.16
CA ALA A 221 -3.78 8.83 -1.22
C ALA A 221 -4.98 9.58 -0.62
N LYS A 222 -5.00 10.92 -0.69
CA LYS A 222 -6.07 11.76 -0.14
C LYS A 222 -7.25 11.92 -1.11
N ALA A 223 -6.92 12.10 -2.42
CA ALA A 223 -7.91 12.32 -3.47
C ALA A 223 -7.58 11.49 -4.72
N PRO A 224 -7.61 10.13 -4.64
CA PRO A 224 -7.30 9.28 -5.78
C PRO A 224 -8.31 9.50 -6.92
N ASP A 225 -7.82 9.45 -8.17
CA ASP A 225 -8.64 9.57 -9.38
C ASP A 225 -9.44 8.27 -9.62
N VAL A 226 -10.48 8.07 -8.79
CA VAL A 226 -11.41 6.95 -8.87
C VAL A 226 -12.85 7.47 -8.93
N TYR A 227 -13.74 6.69 -9.55
CA TYR A 227 -15.16 7.02 -9.53
C TYR A 227 -15.70 6.90 -8.10
N ARG A 228 -16.41 7.91 -7.67
CA ARG A 228 -17.17 7.93 -6.41
C ARG A 228 -18.59 8.37 -6.68
N LEU A 229 -19.54 7.76 -6.00
CA LEU A 229 -20.92 8.20 -6.05
C LEU A 229 -21.01 9.61 -5.46
N PRO A 230 -21.74 10.53 -6.12
CA PRO A 230 -21.98 11.86 -5.56
C PRO A 230 -22.64 11.78 -4.18
N PRO A 231 -22.35 12.71 -3.26
CA PRO A 231 -23.08 12.79 -2.00
C PRO A 231 -24.60 12.90 -2.25
N GLY A 232 -25.40 12.16 -1.48
CA GLY A 232 -26.85 12.18 -1.61
C GLY A 232 -27.42 11.35 -2.78
N SER A 233 -26.64 10.42 -3.36
CA SER A 233 -27.10 9.52 -4.42
C SER A 233 -28.05 8.41 -3.92
N PHE A 234 -28.28 8.29 -2.60
CA PHE A 234 -29.20 7.35 -1.94
C PHE A 234 -29.95 8.03 -0.81
#